data_4ba9e3229da4fc4dd175b4bff437e76e
#
_entry.id   4ba9e3229da4fc4dd175b4bff437e76e
#
_cell.length_a   1.000
_cell.length_b   1.000
_cell.length_c   1.000
_cell.angle_alpha   90.00
_cell.angle_beta   90.00
_cell.angle_gamma   90.00
#
_symmetry.space_group_name_H-M   'P 1'
#
loop_
_entity.id
_entity.type
_entity.pdbx_description
1 polymer ?
#
loop_
_entity_poly.entity_id
_entity_poly.type
_entity_poly.pdbx_seq_one_letter_code
_entity_poly.pdbx_strand_id
1 'polypeptide(L)'
;HDPIGNPVRRCYSIYPWAVSQGRGTELLSSFLKHAFSMGVNTNNNRGLKRVVQAAGLDWREAQAHLGETEWESMLEDNRLSMYEGGLWGVPSYRLIDAEGSVQLEIWGQDRLWLVAREIRRLSTQD
;
A
#
# COMPACT_ATOMS: atom_id res chain seq x y z
N HIS A 1 16.43 2.32 13.12
CA HIS A 1 15.48 3.43 13.27
C HIS A 1 14.07 2.88 13.20
N ASP A 2 13.23 3.28 14.14
CA ASP A 2 11.83 2.87 14.16
C ASP A 2 11.09 3.51 12.98
N PRO A 3 10.48 2.74 12.07
CA PRO A 3 9.72 3.26 10.95
C PRO A 3 8.27 3.64 11.31
N ILE A 4 7.81 3.30 12.54
CA ILE A 4 6.43 3.52 12.97
C ILE A 4 6.20 4.99 13.36
N GLY A 5 4.96 5.46 13.23
CA GLY A 5 4.58 6.83 13.55
C GLY A 5 4.92 7.83 12.46
N ASN A 6 5.74 8.83 12.75
CA ASN A 6 6.02 9.91 11.81
C ASN A 6 6.64 9.44 10.47
N PRO A 7 7.56 8.46 10.40
CA PRO A 7 8.07 7.97 9.12
C PRO A 7 6.97 7.42 8.20
N VAL A 8 6.02 6.65 8.76
CA VAL A 8 4.88 6.12 8.02
C VAL A 8 3.99 7.27 7.53
N ARG A 9 3.63 8.22 8.40
CA ARG A 9 2.80 9.38 8.02
C ARG A 9 3.43 10.19 6.89
N ARG A 10 4.75 10.40 6.93
CA ARG A 10 5.48 11.08 5.86
C ARG A 10 5.45 10.32 4.54
N CYS A 11 5.56 9.00 4.57
CA CYS A 11 5.43 8.18 3.37
C CYS A 11 3.99 8.20 2.84
N TYR A 12 3.00 8.06 3.72
CA TYR A 12 1.60 8.09 3.32
C TYR A 12 1.14 9.44 2.79
N SER A 13 1.70 10.58 3.27
CA SER A 13 1.32 11.89 2.73
C SER A 13 1.60 12.02 1.22
N ILE A 14 2.61 11.33 0.71
CA ILE A 14 2.94 11.31 -0.72
C ILE A 14 2.30 10.13 -1.49
N TYR A 15 1.61 9.23 -0.80
CA TYR A 15 1.04 8.03 -1.42
C TYR A 15 -0.07 8.32 -2.44
N PRO A 16 -1.07 9.21 -2.18
CA PRO A 16 -2.10 9.52 -3.16
C PRO A 16 -1.51 10.05 -4.47
N TRP A 17 -0.54 10.95 -4.37
CA TRP A 17 0.20 11.42 -5.53
C TRP A 17 0.95 10.28 -6.24
N ALA A 18 1.63 9.40 -5.52
CA ALA A 18 2.32 8.26 -6.11
C ALA A 18 1.37 7.32 -6.84
N VAL A 19 0.15 7.13 -6.32
CA VAL A 19 -0.93 6.38 -6.99
C VAL A 19 -1.32 7.06 -8.30
N SER A 20 -1.49 8.38 -8.32
CA SER A 20 -1.79 9.13 -9.55
C SER A 20 -0.70 9.02 -10.62
N GLN A 21 0.55 8.76 -10.20
CA GLN A 21 1.69 8.48 -11.08
C GLN A 21 1.79 6.98 -11.49
N GLY A 22 0.86 6.13 -11.05
CA GLY A 22 0.90 4.69 -11.26
C GLY A 22 2.04 3.97 -10.49
N ARG A 23 2.51 4.57 -9.39
CA ARG A 23 3.67 4.10 -8.60
C ARG A 23 3.37 3.86 -7.12
N GLY A 24 2.10 3.72 -6.74
CA GLY A 24 1.72 3.51 -5.35
C GLY A 24 2.32 2.24 -4.75
N THR A 25 2.22 1.12 -5.45
CA THR A 25 2.77 -0.17 -5.00
C THR A 25 4.30 -0.13 -4.88
N GLU A 26 4.97 0.49 -5.85
CA GLU A 26 6.42 0.65 -5.85
C GLU A 26 6.89 1.52 -4.69
N LEU A 27 6.15 2.60 -4.36
CA LEU A 27 6.46 3.44 -3.21
C LEU A 27 6.38 2.65 -1.90
N LEU A 28 5.29 1.92 -1.67
CA LEU A 28 5.12 1.11 -0.46
C LEU A 28 6.17 0.00 -0.35
N SER A 29 6.42 -0.73 -1.44
CA SER A 29 7.44 -1.78 -1.48
C SER A 29 8.83 -1.21 -1.20
N SER A 30 9.15 -0.05 -1.78
CA SER A 30 10.41 0.65 -1.54
C SER A 30 10.53 1.10 -0.08
N PHE A 31 9.45 1.67 0.50
CA PHE A 31 9.45 2.09 1.91
C PHE A 31 9.75 0.90 2.84
N LEU A 32 9.01 -0.19 2.69
CA LEU A 32 9.19 -1.40 3.50
C LEU A 32 10.61 -1.95 3.39
N LYS A 33 11.15 -2.05 2.17
CA LYS A 33 12.52 -2.51 1.92
C LYS A 33 13.56 -1.62 2.60
N HIS A 34 13.46 -0.30 2.42
CA HIS A 34 14.42 0.63 2.99
C HIS A 34 14.35 0.65 4.52
N ALA A 35 13.14 0.65 5.09
CA ALA A 35 12.95 0.69 6.53
C ALA A 35 13.39 -0.62 7.22
N PHE A 36 12.90 -1.77 6.73
CA PHE A 36 13.06 -3.03 7.46
C PHE A 36 14.27 -3.87 7.01
N SER A 37 14.66 -3.81 5.72
CA SER A 37 15.80 -4.59 5.23
C SER A 37 17.10 -3.80 5.17
N MET A 38 17.03 -2.51 4.88
CA MET A 38 18.23 -1.68 4.68
C MET A 38 18.55 -0.76 5.85
N GLY A 39 17.72 -0.72 6.89
CA GLY A 39 17.92 0.09 8.08
C GLY A 39 17.98 1.61 7.81
N VAL A 40 17.37 2.07 6.73
CA VAL A 40 17.37 3.47 6.35
C VAL A 40 16.47 4.28 7.29
N ASN A 41 16.98 5.39 7.79
CA ASN A 41 16.15 6.33 8.55
C ASN A 41 15.18 7.08 7.62
N THR A 42 13.95 6.56 7.51
CA THR A 42 12.89 7.14 6.67
C THR A 42 12.20 8.35 7.31
N ASN A 43 12.57 8.72 8.54
CA ASN A 43 12.04 9.89 9.23
C ASN A 43 12.61 11.22 8.73
N ASN A 44 13.67 11.21 7.95
CA ASN A 44 14.27 12.41 7.41
C ASN A 44 14.20 12.46 5.87
N ASN A 45 14.40 13.65 5.31
CA ASN A 45 14.31 13.86 3.88
C ASN A 45 15.34 13.03 3.08
N ARG A 46 16.53 12.79 3.64
CA ARG A 46 17.57 11.99 2.97
C ARG A 46 17.13 10.54 2.79
N GLY A 47 16.55 9.95 3.83
CA GLY A 47 16.05 8.57 3.77
C GLY A 47 14.80 8.44 2.91
N LEU A 48 13.84 9.35 3.08
CA LEU A 48 12.60 9.33 2.29
C LEU A 48 12.87 9.61 0.79
N LYS A 49 13.83 10.50 0.47
CA LYS A 49 14.29 10.69 -0.91
C LYS A 49 14.77 9.38 -1.55
N ARG A 50 15.53 8.55 -0.82
CA ARG A 50 15.99 7.25 -1.33
C ARG A 50 14.82 6.32 -1.62
N VAL A 51 13.81 6.31 -0.75
CA VAL A 51 12.58 5.53 -0.95
C VAL A 51 11.86 5.97 -2.23
N VAL A 52 11.63 7.26 -2.38
CA VAL A 52 10.92 7.85 -3.53
C VAL A 52 11.65 7.56 -4.85
N GLN A 53 12.95 7.81 -4.89
CA GLN A 53 13.77 7.57 -6.09
C GLN A 53 13.84 6.09 -6.45
N ALA A 54 13.93 5.19 -5.49
CA ALA A 54 13.93 3.75 -5.74
C ALA A 54 12.55 3.25 -6.23
N ALA A 55 11.48 3.98 -5.96
CA ALA A 55 10.15 3.74 -6.53
C ALA A 55 9.98 4.29 -7.96
N GLY A 56 11.02 4.94 -8.52
CA GLY A 56 10.97 5.56 -9.85
C GLY A 56 10.23 6.89 -9.89
N LEU A 57 10.14 7.58 -8.74
CA LEU A 57 9.44 8.86 -8.58
C LEU A 57 10.44 10.02 -8.42
N ASP A 58 10.04 11.22 -8.86
CA ASP A 58 10.84 12.43 -8.66
C ASP A 58 10.69 12.95 -7.22
N TRP A 59 11.84 13.23 -6.58
CA TRP A 59 11.85 13.71 -5.20
C TRP A 59 11.37 15.16 -5.06
N ARG A 60 11.61 16.01 -6.04
CA ARG A 60 11.19 17.43 -5.97
C ARG A 60 9.68 17.53 -6.03
N GLU A 61 9.05 16.72 -6.89
CA GLU A 61 7.60 16.63 -6.99
C GLU A 61 7.02 16.02 -5.70
N ALA A 62 7.55 14.90 -5.23
CA ALA A 62 7.11 14.25 -3.99
C ALA A 62 7.15 15.18 -2.77
N GLN A 63 8.14 16.08 -2.70
CA GLN A 63 8.26 17.04 -1.58
C GLN A 63 7.07 18.00 -1.48
N ALA A 64 6.41 18.33 -2.58
CA ALA A 64 5.25 19.22 -2.58
C ALA A 64 4.04 18.60 -1.84
N HIS A 65 3.99 17.27 -1.78
CA HIS A 65 2.91 16.49 -1.14
C HIS A 65 3.22 16.09 0.31
N LEU A 66 4.38 16.48 0.84
CA LEU A 66 4.72 16.18 2.23
C LEU A 66 3.79 16.92 3.21
N GLY A 67 3.14 16.15 4.06
CA GLY A 67 2.20 16.67 5.06
C GLY A 67 0.76 16.79 4.58
N GLU A 68 0.46 16.42 3.34
CA GLU A 68 -0.93 16.28 2.88
C GLU A 68 -1.66 15.17 3.68
N THR A 69 -2.96 15.32 3.85
CA THR A 69 -3.80 14.44 4.71
C THR A 69 -4.81 13.62 3.92
N GLU A 70 -4.82 13.69 2.58
CA GLU A 70 -5.72 12.92 1.72
C GLU A 70 -5.63 11.40 1.98
N TRP A 71 -4.45 10.91 2.32
CA TRP A 71 -4.25 9.50 2.68
C TRP A 71 -5.07 9.04 3.90
N GLU A 72 -5.46 9.96 4.79
CA GLU A 72 -6.26 9.62 5.98
C GLU A 72 -7.68 9.19 5.56
N SER A 73 -8.30 9.90 4.62
CA SER A 73 -9.59 9.48 4.06
C SER A 73 -9.48 8.18 3.27
N MET A 74 -8.43 7.99 2.48
CA MET A 74 -8.19 6.73 1.77
C MET A 74 -8.08 5.53 2.72
N LEU A 75 -7.39 5.68 3.84
CA LEU A 75 -7.28 4.61 4.84
C LEU A 75 -8.62 4.35 5.52
N GLU A 76 -9.40 5.40 5.81
CA GLU A 76 -10.71 5.26 6.41
C GLU A 76 -11.69 4.54 5.46
N ASP A 77 -11.72 4.92 4.20
CA ASP A 77 -12.53 4.26 3.18
C ASP A 77 -12.16 2.76 3.04
N ASN A 78 -10.86 2.46 3.04
CA ASN A 78 -10.39 1.08 3.04
C ASN A 78 -10.82 0.31 4.30
N ARG A 79 -10.78 0.95 5.47
CA ARG A 79 -11.22 0.36 6.73
C ARG A 79 -12.71 0.06 6.73
N LEU A 80 -13.53 1.00 6.27
CA LEU A 80 -14.98 0.82 6.15
C LEU A 80 -15.31 -0.29 5.17
N SER A 81 -14.70 -0.30 3.99
CA SER A 81 -14.86 -1.35 2.99
C SER A 81 -14.45 -2.74 3.50
N MET A 82 -13.42 -2.81 4.34
CA MET A 82 -13.02 -4.05 5.01
C MET A 82 -14.13 -4.56 5.93
N TYR A 83 -14.73 -3.70 6.75
CA TYR A 83 -15.83 -4.08 7.65
C TYR A 83 -17.11 -4.45 6.90
N GLU A 84 -17.45 -3.75 5.81
CA GLU A 84 -18.58 -4.09 4.96
C GLU A 84 -18.45 -5.50 4.38
N GLY A 85 -17.24 -5.94 4.05
CA GLY A 85 -16.94 -7.31 3.65
C GLY A 85 -16.87 -8.32 4.81
N GLY A 86 -17.28 -7.94 6.03
CA GLY A 86 -17.20 -8.81 7.20
C GLY A 86 -15.79 -9.13 7.68
N LEU A 87 -14.80 -8.36 7.21
CA LEU A 87 -13.39 -8.52 7.55
C LEU A 87 -13.00 -7.55 8.66
N TRP A 88 -12.11 -7.97 9.55
CA TRP A 88 -11.71 -7.17 10.72
C TRP A 88 -10.21 -7.20 11.00
N GLY A 89 -9.44 -7.90 10.18
CA GLY A 89 -7.99 -8.08 10.35
C GLY A 89 -7.17 -7.59 9.16
N VAL A 90 -5.91 -7.31 9.39
CA VAL A 90 -4.95 -6.93 8.34
C VAL A 90 -3.81 -7.95 8.27
N PRO A 91 -3.38 -8.31 7.06
CA PRO A 91 -3.92 -7.92 5.76
C PRO A 91 -5.27 -8.57 5.46
N SER A 92 -6.16 -7.82 4.78
CA SER A 92 -7.41 -8.33 4.22
C SER A 92 -7.34 -8.31 2.69
N TYR A 93 -8.00 -9.27 2.07
CA TYR A 93 -8.02 -9.44 0.61
C TYR A 93 -9.45 -9.54 0.13
N ARG A 94 -9.78 -8.76 -0.89
CA ARG A 94 -11.02 -8.87 -1.66
C ARG A 94 -10.64 -9.14 -3.11
N LEU A 95 -11.09 -10.26 -3.65
CA LEU A 95 -10.92 -10.62 -5.05
C LEU A 95 -12.22 -10.33 -5.79
N ILE A 96 -12.13 -9.53 -6.84
CA ILE A 96 -13.25 -9.06 -7.63
C ILE A 96 -12.99 -9.48 -9.07
N ASP A 97 -14.00 -10.05 -9.75
CA ASP A 97 -13.90 -10.38 -11.17
C ASP A 97 -14.05 -9.15 -12.08
N ALA A 98 -13.96 -9.36 -13.39
CA ALA A 98 -14.07 -8.30 -14.39
C ALA A 98 -15.48 -7.66 -14.41
N GLU A 99 -16.50 -8.39 -13.97
CA GLU A 99 -17.90 -7.95 -13.87
C GLU A 99 -18.18 -7.17 -12.57
N GLY A 100 -17.20 -7.06 -11.67
CA GLY A 100 -17.33 -6.38 -10.38
C GLY A 100 -17.91 -7.26 -9.26
N SER A 101 -18.06 -8.57 -9.48
CA SER A 101 -18.59 -9.49 -8.47
C SER A 101 -17.50 -9.97 -7.52
N VAL A 102 -17.81 -9.98 -6.22
CA VAL A 102 -16.87 -10.45 -5.20
C VAL A 102 -16.78 -11.97 -5.23
N GLN A 103 -15.59 -12.50 -5.49
CA GLN A 103 -15.30 -13.92 -5.58
C GLN A 103 -14.71 -14.49 -4.30
N LEU A 104 -13.98 -13.67 -3.55
CA LEU A 104 -13.36 -14.06 -2.28
C LEU A 104 -13.19 -12.85 -1.39
N GLU A 105 -13.53 -12.98 -0.12
CA GLU A 105 -13.14 -12.06 0.96
C GLU A 105 -12.50 -12.87 2.08
N ILE A 106 -11.27 -12.51 2.44
CA ILE A 106 -10.49 -13.25 3.43
C ILE A 106 -9.45 -12.36 4.10
N TRP A 107 -9.13 -12.63 5.34
CA TRP A 107 -8.06 -11.96 6.08
C TRP A 107 -7.00 -12.95 6.56
N GLY A 108 -5.79 -12.45 6.82
CA GLY A 108 -4.67 -13.21 7.36
C GLY A 108 -3.54 -13.45 6.35
N GLN A 109 -2.32 -13.16 6.77
CA GLN A 109 -1.11 -13.35 5.97
C GLN A 109 -0.83 -14.82 5.64
N ASP A 110 -1.31 -15.73 6.46
CA ASP A 110 -1.21 -17.19 6.32
C ASP A 110 -2.12 -17.75 5.21
N ARG A 111 -3.02 -16.94 4.65
CA ARG A 111 -4.03 -17.36 3.67
C ARG A 111 -3.76 -16.88 2.24
N LEU A 112 -2.58 -16.33 1.96
CA LEU A 112 -2.18 -15.91 0.60
C LEU A 112 -2.26 -17.04 -0.43
N TRP A 113 -2.01 -18.28 -0.02
CA TRP A 113 -2.13 -19.43 -0.89
C TRP A 113 -3.57 -19.64 -1.40
N LEU A 114 -4.58 -19.33 -0.57
CA LEU A 114 -5.99 -19.41 -0.94
C LEU A 114 -6.35 -18.33 -1.96
N VAL A 115 -5.88 -17.11 -1.77
CA VAL A 115 -6.03 -16.01 -2.75
C VAL A 115 -5.41 -16.42 -4.09
N ALA A 116 -4.18 -16.91 -4.07
CA ALA A 116 -3.48 -17.35 -5.29
C ALA A 116 -4.18 -18.51 -5.99
N ARG A 117 -4.75 -19.45 -5.22
CA ARG A 117 -5.55 -20.54 -5.78
C ARG A 117 -6.80 -20.03 -6.49
N GLU A 118 -7.50 -19.08 -5.87
CA GLU A 118 -8.73 -18.54 -6.43
C GLU A 118 -8.47 -17.70 -7.69
N ILE A 119 -7.40 -16.91 -7.71
CA ILE A 119 -6.98 -16.20 -8.92
C ILE A 119 -6.74 -17.18 -10.07
N ARG A 120 -6.01 -18.27 -9.83
CA ARG A 120 -5.76 -19.29 -10.88
C ARG A 120 -7.06 -19.93 -11.37
N ARG A 121 -7.98 -20.23 -10.45
CA ARG A 121 -9.30 -20.82 -10.81
C ARG A 121 -10.07 -19.90 -11.75
N LEU A 122 -10.12 -18.60 -11.45
CA LEU A 122 -10.82 -17.62 -12.26
C LEU A 122 -10.13 -17.41 -13.62
N SER A 123 -8.80 -17.33 -13.64
CA SER A 123 -8.04 -17.14 -14.89
C SER A 123 -8.05 -18.36 -15.84
N THR A 124 -8.55 -19.51 -15.41
CA THR A 124 -8.67 -20.72 -16.27
C THR A 124 -10.09 -20.93 -16.79
N GLN A 125 -11.03 -20.06 -16.46
CA GLN A 125 -12.42 -20.13 -16.92
C GLN A 125 -12.70 -19.22 -18.14
N ASP A 126 -11.71 -18.42 -18.53
CA ASP A 126 -11.68 -17.65 -19.78
C ASP A 126 -10.98 -18.45 -20.88
#